data_ea2e88cbb9e2102fde9247b77ceec3ce
#
_entry.id   ea2e88cbb9e2102fde9247b77ceec3ce
#
_cell.length_a   1.000
_cell.length_b   1.000
_cell.length_c   1.000
_cell.angle_alpha   90.00
_cell.angle_beta   90.00
_cell.angle_gamma   90.00
#
_symmetry.space_group_name_H-M   'P 1'
#
loop_
_entity.id
_entity.type
_entity.pdbx_description
1 polymer ?
#
loop_
_entity_poly.entity_id
_entity_poly.type
_entity_poly.pdbx_seq_one_letter_code
_entity_poly.pdbx_strand_id
1 'polypeptide(L)'
;MDTAGKAAQLNETITEQQPSPAPTSRLKRIVVIGDSGAGKTALARQLAQCLDLSHIELDALFWEENWTQTTPQVFRERVMQALCADRWVVDGNYSRVSDLTWARAETVVWLDYGLVTILIRLLRRTFRRIFTREELWNGNRESFIKGLFTRDSIIVWAITTYSEKRRRYLAAQVDPAYAHIDIIRLRTPHDTQVWLSHLTGERKL
;
A
#
# COMPACT_ATOMS: atom_id res chain seq x y z
N MET A 1 -26.37 -38.30 13.61
CA MET A 1 -26.35 -37.39 14.76
C MET A 1 -24.93 -36.89 14.95
N ASP A 2 -24.78 -35.62 14.88
CA ASP A 2 -23.65 -34.76 15.28
C ASP A 2 -22.61 -34.34 14.23
N THR A 3 -23.10 -33.65 13.21
CA THR A 3 -22.24 -32.86 12.29
C THR A 3 -22.36 -31.32 12.51
N ALA A 4 -23.24 -30.89 13.40
CA ALA A 4 -23.45 -29.44 13.70
C ALA A 4 -22.49 -28.90 14.80
N GLY A 5 -21.92 -29.77 15.63
CA GLY A 5 -21.03 -29.40 16.73
C GLY A 5 -19.59 -29.05 16.31
N LYS A 6 -19.13 -29.51 15.14
CA LYS A 6 -17.76 -29.27 14.68
C LYS A 6 -17.54 -27.99 13.93
N ALA A 7 -18.61 -27.37 13.42
CA ALA A 7 -18.50 -26.07 12.71
C ALA A 7 -18.47 -24.84 13.65
N ALA A 8 -18.98 -24.99 14.88
CA ALA A 8 -19.01 -23.90 15.87
C ALA A 8 -17.67 -23.73 16.60
N GLN A 9 -16.84 -24.75 16.71
CA GLN A 9 -15.56 -24.71 17.42
C GLN A 9 -14.38 -24.16 16.58
N LEU A 10 -14.55 -23.97 15.27
CA LEU A 10 -13.52 -23.42 14.38
C LEU A 10 -13.53 -21.89 14.30
N ASN A 11 -14.50 -21.24 14.92
CA ASN A 11 -14.65 -19.77 14.85
C ASN A 11 -14.10 -18.98 16.07
N GLU A 12 -13.60 -19.66 17.10
CA GLU A 12 -13.19 -18.98 18.36
C GLU A 12 -11.69 -18.85 18.60
N THR A 13 -10.83 -19.22 17.63
CA THR A 13 -9.38 -19.13 17.86
C THR A 13 -8.65 -18.31 16.80
N ILE A 14 -9.27 -17.26 16.28
CA ILE A 14 -8.50 -16.16 15.66
C ILE A 14 -8.32 -15.12 16.75
N THR A 15 -7.41 -15.39 17.67
CA THR A 15 -6.89 -14.41 18.61
C THR A 15 -6.44 -13.19 17.80
N GLU A 16 -7.07 -12.04 18.04
CA GLU A 16 -6.64 -10.73 17.55
C GLU A 16 -5.23 -10.45 18.09
N GLN A 17 -4.23 -10.97 17.41
CA GLN A 17 -2.86 -10.53 17.66
C GLN A 17 -2.77 -9.10 17.14
N GLN A 18 -2.74 -8.15 18.06
CA GLN A 18 -2.28 -6.80 17.80
C GLN A 18 -0.90 -6.90 17.13
N PRO A 19 -0.66 -6.13 16.04
CA PRO A 19 0.62 -6.17 15.37
C PRO A 19 1.73 -5.80 16.36
N SER A 20 2.51 -6.80 16.77
CA SER A 20 3.73 -6.57 17.51
C SER A 20 4.64 -5.69 16.65
N PRO A 21 5.24 -4.62 17.17
CA PRO A 21 6.15 -3.80 16.38
C PRO A 21 7.30 -4.70 15.91
N ALA A 22 7.46 -4.79 14.58
CA ALA A 22 8.62 -5.47 14.02
C ALA A 22 9.90 -4.84 14.59
N PRO A 23 10.92 -5.63 14.91
CA PRO A 23 12.17 -5.09 15.41
C PRO A 23 12.71 -4.08 14.38
N THR A 24 13.10 -2.90 14.84
CA THR A 24 13.57 -1.76 14.03
C THR A 24 14.71 -2.13 13.07
N SER A 25 15.42 -3.21 13.35
CA SER A 25 16.48 -3.75 12.51
C SER A 25 16.03 -4.25 11.14
N ARG A 26 14.74 -4.58 10.96
CA ARG A 26 14.16 -5.07 9.69
C ARG A 26 13.44 -3.98 8.88
N LEU A 27 13.57 -2.72 9.26
CA LEU A 27 12.91 -1.61 8.57
C LEU A 27 13.86 -0.86 7.63
N LYS A 28 14.65 -1.60 6.85
CA LYS A 28 15.56 -1.00 5.85
C LYS A 28 14.95 -1.01 4.44
N ARG A 29 14.23 -2.06 4.09
CA ARG A 29 13.62 -2.24 2.77
C ARG A 29 12.14 -2.54 2.94
N ILE A 30 11.33 -1.50 2.78
CA ILE A 30 9.90 -1.50 3.09
C ILE A 30 9.09 -1.36 1.81
N VAL A 31 8.05 -2.18 1.66
CA VAL A 31 7.03 -2.00 0.62
C VAL A 31 5.70 -1.63 1.28
N VAL A 32 5.12 -0.50 0.89
CA VAL A 32 3.81 -0.05 1.36
C VAL A 32 2.76 -0.38 0.32
N ILE A 33 1.82 -1.25 0.69
CA ILE A 33 0.72 -1.68 -0.17
C ILE A 33 -0.64 -1.29 0.41
N GLY A 34 -1.67 -1.31 -0.43
CA GLY A 34 -3.04 -0.95 -0.06
C GLY A 34 -3.79 -0.34 -1.23
N ASP A 35 -5.08 -0.14 -1.11
CA ASP A 35 -5.89 0.42 -2.18
C ASP A 35 -5.60 1.90 -2.48
N SER A 36 -6.07 2.36 -3.64
CA SER A 36 -6.01 3.79 -3.97
C SER A 36 -6.83 4.57 -2.93
N GLY A 37 -6.27 5.65 -2.38
CA GLY A 37 -6.89 6.39 -1.27
C GLY A 37 -6.54 5.88 0.13
N ALA A 38 -5.91 4.72 0.29
CA ALA A 38 -5.49 4.22 1.61
C ALA A 38 -4.43 5.10 2.29
N GLY A 39 -3.64 5.86 1.53
CA GLY A 39 -2.63 6.78 2.06
C GLY A 39 -1.20 6.23 2.00
N LYS A 40 -0.92 5.30 1.08
CA LYS A 40 0.41 4.69 0.88
C LYS A 40 1.54 5.72 0.78
N THR A 41 1.41 6.68 -0.12
CA THR A 41 2.42 7.72 -0.35
C THR A 41 2.66 8.57 0.90
N ALA A 42 1.59 8.91 1.64
CA ALA A 42 1.74 9.68 2.87
C ALA A 42 2.51 8.87 3.94
N LEU A 43 2.18 7.58 4.10
CA LEU A 43 2.89 6.70 5.02
C LEU A 43 4.34 6.49 4.57
N ALA A 44 4.58 6.23 3.29
CA ALA A 44 5.94 6.01 2.78
C ALA A 44 6.84 7.24 2.96
N ARG A 45 6.31 8.46 2.75
CA ARG A 45 7.04 9.71 3.05
C ARG A 45 7.40 9.84 4.52
N GLN A 46 6.47 9.53 5.42
CA GLN A 46 6.75 9.56 6.87
C GLN A 46 7.81 8.53 7.25
N LEU A 47 7.71 7.29 6.74
CA LEU A 47 8.71 6.26 6.98
C LEU A 47 10.09 6.65 6.41
N ALA A 48 10.13 7.25 5.22
CA ALA A 48 11.36 7.75 4.62
C ALA A 48 12.05 8.77 5.53
N GLN A 49 11.29 9.73 6.05
CA GLN A 49 11.80 10.78 6.94
C GLN A 49 12.25 10.23 8.30
N CYS A 50 11.41 9.38 8.92
CA CYS A 50 11.69 8.87 10.27
C CYS A 50 12.84 7.85 10.32
N LEU A 51 13.03 7.09 9.24
CA LEU A 51 13.97 5.98 9.18
C LEU A 51 15.17 6.24 8.24
N ASP A 52 15.27 7.43 7.67
CA ASP A 52 16.29 7.81 6.69
C ASP A 52 16.36 6.80 5.53
N LEU A 53 15.24 6.68 4.78
CA LEU A 53 15.09 5.78 3.63
C LEU A 53 14.87 6.57 2.35
N SER A 54 15.38 6.04 1.24
CA SER A 54 15.03 6.55 -0.10
C SER A 54 13.56 6.24 -0.40
N HIS A 55 12.73 7.27 -0.66
CA HIS A 55 11.34 7.09 -1.05
C HIS A 55 11.21 6.84 -2.56
N ILE A 56 10.61 5.71 -2.93
CA ILE A 56 10.40 5.29 -4.32
C ILE A 56 8.90 5.23 -4.59
N GLU A 57 8.39 6.20 -5.35
CA GLU A 57 6.99 6.22 -5.81
C GLU A 57 6.90 5.47 -7.14
N LEU A 58 6.28 4.28 -7.18
CA LEU A 58 6.13 3.52 -8.42
C LEU A 58 5.30 4.24 -9.47
N ASP A 59 4.34 5.08 -9.06
CA ASP A 59 3.56 5.91 -9.97
C ASP A 59 4.45 6.92 -10.72
N ALA A 60 5.47 7.50 -10.07
CA ALA A 60 6.41 8.41 -10.70
C ALA A 60 7.31 7.72 -11.75
N LEU A 61 7.59 6.43 -11.58
CA LEU A 61 8.39 5.65 -12.52
C LEU A 61 7.56 5.09 -13.68
N PHE A 62 6.24 5.00 -13.49
CA PHE A 62 5.32 4.39 -14.44
C PHE A 62 4.65 5.37 -15.40
N TRP A 63 4.22 6.56 -14.89
CA TRP A 63 3.51 7.55 -15.68
C TRP A 63 4.45 8.56 -16.31
N GLU A 64 4.37 8.67 -17.63
CA GLU A 64 4.99 9.73 -18.42
C GLU A 64 4.01 10.92 -18.56
N GLU A 65 4.43 11.95 -19.28
CA GLU A 65 3.57 13.09 -19.60
C GLU A 65 2.24 12.65 -20.26
N ASN A 66 1.20 13.44 -20.04
CA ASN A 66 -0.15 13.19 -20.58
C ASN A 66 -0.74 11.83 -20.19
N TRP A 67 -0.41 11.32 -18.99
CA TRP A 67 -0.88 10.01 -18.48
C TRP A 67 -0.52 8.84 -19.41
N THR A 68 0.56 8.96 -20.15
CA THR A 68 1.09 7.88 -20.97
C THR A 68 1.80 6.85 -20.07
N GLN A 69 1.52 5.58 -20.29
CA GLN A 69 2.22 4.52 -19.56
C GLN A 69 3.58 4.26 -20.21
N THR A 70 4.62 4.16 -19.39
CA THR A 70 5.92 3.68 -19.88
C THR A 70 5.82 2.20 -20.29
N THR A 71 6.76 1.74 -21.12
CA THR A 71 6.77 0.32 -21.51
C THR A 71 7.10 -0.58 -20.32
N PRO A 72 6.59 -1.83 -20.30
CA PRO A 72 6.87 -2.76 -19.20
C PRO A 72 8.37 -2.96 -18.95
N GLN A 73 9.17 -2.97 -20.01
CA GLN A 73 10.62 -3.14 -19.92
C GLN A 73 11.28 -1.93 -19.25
N VAL A 74 11.00 -0.72 -19.73
CA VAL A 74 11.55 0.52 -19.17
C VAL A 74 11.11 0.70 -17.71
N PHE A 75 9.85 0.36 -17.39
CA PHE A 75 9.38 0.40 -16.02
C PHE A 75 10.18 -0.53 -15.10
N ARG A 76 10.43 -1.77 -15.51
CA ARG A 76 11.23 -2.72 -14.73
C ARG A 76 12.67 -2.26 -14.54
N GLU A 77 13.29 -1.71 -15.59
CA GLU A 77 14.65 -1.15 -15.53
C GLU A 77 14.75 0.00 -14.53
N ARG A 78 13.81 0.96 -14.58
CA ARG A 78 13.74 2.07 -13.63
C ARG A 78 13.57 1.60 -12.19
N VAL A 79 12.68 0.62 -11.98
CA VAL A 79 12.46 0.04 -10.65
C VAL A 79 13.70 -0.69 -10.16
N MET A 80 14.35 -1.52 -10.98
CA MET A 80 15.61 -2.17 -10.61
C MET A 80 16.69 -1.17 -10.21
N GLN A 81 16.84 -0.08 -10.97
CA GLN A 81 17.78 0.99 -10.67
C GLN A 81 17.45 1.69 -9.34
N ALA A 82 16.17 2.02 -9.11
CA ALA A 82 15.74 2.66 -7.87
C ALA A 82 15.96 1.77 -6.64
N LEU A 83 15.82 0.45 -6.80
CA LEU A 83 16.04 -0.53 -5.74
C LEU A 83 17.52 -0.82 -5.44
N CYS A 84 18.49 -0.25 -6.17
CA CYS A 84 19.92 -0.49 -5.91
C CYS A 84 20.36 0.05 -4.55
N ALA A 85 19.68 1.05 -3.99
CA ALA A 85 19.96 1.54 -2.64
C ALA A 85 19.78 0.43 -1.59
N ASP A 86 20.56 0.50 -0.51
CA ASP A 86 20.47 -0.48 0.59
C ASP A 86 19.23 -0.26 1.47
N ARG A 87 18.74 0.97 1.51
CA ARG A 87 17.64 1.43 2.37
C ARG A 87 16.62 2.19 1.56
N TRP A 88 15.40 1.67 1.52
CA TRP A 88 14.33 2.29 0.74
C TRP A 88 12.94 1.96 1.27
N VAL A 89 12.00 2.81 0.96
CA VAL A 89 10.56 2.54 1.06
C VAL A 89 9.91 2.75 -0.29
N VAL A 90 9.26 1.71 -0.78
CA VAL A 90 8.49 1.72 -2.06
C VAL A 90 7.03 1.88 -1.76
N ASP A 91 6.33 2.78 -2.45
CA ASP A 91 4.89 2.81 -2.46
C ASP A 91 4.33 2.47 -3.85
N GLY A 92 3.28 1.68 -3.86
CA GLY A 92 2.58 1.26 -5.06
C GLY A 92 2.30 -0.25 -5.13
N ASN A 93 1.33 -0.62 -5.98
CA ASN A 93 0.80 -1.99 -6.06
C ASN A 93 0.94 -2.59 -7.47
N TYR A 94 2.01 -2.32 -8.17
CA TYR A 94 2.20 -2.80 -9.53
C TYR A 94 2.62 -4.26 -9.56
N SER A 95 1.72 -5.16 -9.98
CA SER A 95 2.02 -6.60 -10.12
C SER A 95 3.16 -6.91 -11.07
N ARG A 96 3.39 -6.02 -12.07
CA ARG A 96 4.46 -6.17 -13.07
C ARG A 96 5.89 -6.08 -12.52
N VAL A 97 6.02 -5.56 -11.29
CA VAL A 97 7.32 -5.36 -10.60
C VAL A 97 7.30 -5.88 -9.17
N SER A 98 6.23 -6.60 -8.77
CA SER A 98 6.13 -7.15 -7.42
C SER A 98 7.20 -8.19 -7.14
N ASP A 99 7.61 -8.96 -8.13
CA ASP A 99 8.73 -9.88 -8.05
C ASP A 99 10.05 -9.18 -7.69
N LEU A 100 10.29 -7.97 -8.22
CA LEU A 100 11.50 -7.18 -7.92
C LEU A 100 11.45 -6.57 -6.52
N THR A 101 10.29 -5.99 -6.15
CA THR A 101 10.16 -5.27 -4.88
C THR A 101 10.06 -6.24 -3.70
N TRP A 102 9.25 -7.30 -3.81
CA TRP A 102 9.02 -8.25 -2.72
C TRP A 102 10.21 -9.17 -2.50
N ALA A 103 10.95 -9.58 -3.54
CA ALA A 103 12.14 -10.41 -3.38
C ALA A 103 13.22 -9.77 -2.49
N ARG A 104 13.26 -8.44 -2.42
CA ARG A 104 14.25 -7.67 -1.65
C ARG A 104 13.67 -7.03 -0.39
N ALA A 105 12.36 -7.03 -0.22
CA ALA A 105 11.70 -6.45 0.94
C ALA A 105 12.01 -7.24 2.21
N GLU A 106 12.21 -6.52 3.30
CA GLU A 106 12.28 -7.08 4.66
C GLU A 106 10.92 -6.95 5.35
N THR A 107 10.19 -5.89 5.01
CA THR A 107 8.88 -5.59 5.58
C THR A 107 7.90 -5.14 4.51
N VAL A 108 6.69 -5.67 4.56
CA VAL A 108 5.54 -5.18 3.80
C VAL A 108 4.53 -4.57 4.77
N VAL A 109 4.23 -3.29 4.60
CA VAL A 109 3.18 -2.61 5.37
C VAL A 109 1.92 -2.56 4.53
N TRP A 110 0.91 -3.30 4.94
CA TRP A 110 -0.36 -3.39 4.24
C TRP A 110 -1.44 -2.55 4.91
N LEU A 111 -1.89 -1.49 4.22
CA LEU A 111 -3.02 -0.67 4.60
C LEU A 111 -4.33 -1.36 4.15
N ASP A 112 -4.86 -2.28 4.98
CA ASP A 112 -6.10 -3.04 4.73
C ASP A 112 -7.31 -2.30 5.31
N TYR A 113 -7.53 -1.06 4.88
CA TYR A 113 -8.67 -0.27 5.36
C TYR A 113 -9.99 -0.74 4.74
N GLY A 114 -11.08 -0.58 5.50
CA GLY A 114 -12.41 -0.87 4.98
C GLY A 114 -12.78 0.02 3.79
N LEU A 115 -13.56 -0.53 2.85
CA LEU A 115 -13.92 0.12 1.59
C LEU A 115 -14.51 1.52 1.78
N VAL A 116 -15.36 1.72 2.79
CA VAL A 116 -15.97 3.03 3.10
C VAL A 116 -14.89 4.07 3.42
N THR A 117 -13.91 3.71 4.25
CA THR A 117 -12.78 4.59 4.59
C THR A 117 -11.98 4.97 3.34
N ILE A 118 -11.71 4.00 2.48
CA ILE A 118 -10.98 4.19 1.21
C ILE A 118 -11.75 5.15 0.32
N LEU A 119 -13.05 4.94 0.11
CA LEU A 119 -13.89 5.77 -0.76
C LEU A 119 -13.97 7.21 -0.26
N ILE A 120 -14.19 7.43 1.03
CA ILE A 120 -14.24 8.79 1.61
C ILE A 120 -12.90 9.51 1.39
N ARG A 121 -11.78 8.84 1.64
CA ARG A 121 -10.44 9.42 1.45
C ARG A 121 -10.14 9.68 -0.02
N LEU A 122 -10.53 8.77 -0.90
CA LEU A 122 -10.36 8.89 -2.33
C LEU A 122 -11.15 10.08 -2.88
N LEU A 123 -12.43 10.22 -2.51
CA LEU A 123 -13.26 11.35 -2.88
C LEU A 123 -12.65 12.67 -2.41
N ARG A 124 -12.31 12.79 -1.12
CA ARG A 124 -11.68 14.00 -0.56
C ARG A 124 -10.39 14.36 -1.30
N ARG A 125 -9.53 13.37 -1.61
CA ARG A 125 -8.30 13.58 -2.36
C ARG A 125 -8.58 14.08 -3.77
N THR A 126 -9.49 13.42 -4.49
CA THR A 126 -9.85 13.78 -5.87
C THR A 126 -10.44 15.19 -5.92
N PHE A 127 -11.39 15.52 -5.04
CA PHE A 127 -11.92 16.88 -4.95
C PHE A 127 -10.81 17.90 -4.69
N ARG A 128 -9.96 17.67 -3.68
CA ARG A 128 -8.85 18.58 -3.39
C ARG A 128 -7.97 18.81 -4.61
N ARG A 129 -7.51 17.74 -5.27
CA ARG A 129 -6.61 17.81 -6.43
C ARG A 129 -7.21 18.55 -7.61
N ILE A 130 -8.51 18.38 -7.84
CA ILE A 130 -9.23 19.10 -8.89
C ILE A 130 -9.30 20.60 -8.56
N PHE A 131 -9.68 20.96 -7.33
CA PHE A 131 -9.81 22.37 -6.92
C PHE A 131 -8.45 23.08 -6.86
N THR A 132 -7.42 22.40 -6.39
CA THR A 132 -6.06 22.99 -6.28
C THR A 132 -5.28 22.90 -7.59
N ARG A 133 -5.79 22.19 -8.61
CA ARG A 133 -5.06 21.88 -9.85
C ARG A 133 -3.67 21.29 -9.57
N GLU A 134 -3.59 20.48 -8.52
CA GLU A 134 -2.35 19.84 -8.07
C GLU A 134 -1.68 19.11 -9.23
N GLU A 135 -0.42 19.45 -9.47
CA GLU A 135 0.40 18.78 -10.47
C GLU A 135 0.92 17.47 -9.87
N LEU A 136 0.80 16.41 -10.63
CA LEU A 136 1.23 15.08 -10.27
C LEU A 136 2.51 14.71 -11.06
N TRP A 137 2.85 13.43 -11.07
CA TRP A 137 4.05 12.94 -11.73
C TRP A 137 4.13 13.41 -13.20
N ASN A 138 5.31 13.94 -13.57
CA ASN A 138 5.62 14.38 -14.94
C ASN A 138 4.60 15.37 -15.53
N GLY A 139 4.18 16.38 -14.74
CA GLY A 139 3.28 17.44 -15.20
C GLY A 139 1.82 17.05 -15.36
N ASN A 140 1.44 15.82 -15.01
CA ASN A 140 0.05 15.36 -15.11
C ASN A 140 -0.86 16.03 -14.09
N ARG A 141 -2.14 16.24 -14.47
CA ARG A 141 -3.18 16.78 -13.58
C ARG A 141 -4.44 15.92 -13.64
N GLU A 142 -5.13 15.76 -12.51
CA GLU A 142 -6.41 15.05 -12.48
C GLU A 142 -7.50 15.91 -13.16
N SER A 143 -8.30 15.28 -14.04
CA SER A 143 -9.44 15.90 -14.71
C SER A 143 -10.74 15.53 -13.99
N PHE A 144 -11.65 16.51 -13.83
CA PHE A 144 -12.95 16.34 -13.17
C PHE A 144 -13.79 15.22 -13.82
N ILE A 145 -13.84 15.19 -15.15
CA ILE A 145 -14.70 14.27 -15.90
C ILE A 145 -14.17 12.83 -15.87
N LYS A 146 -12.85 12.67 -16.05
CA LYS A 146 -12.21 11.34 -16.05
C LYS A 146 -12.05 10.76 -14.63
N GLY A 147 -11.98 11.61 -13.61
CA GLY A 147 -11.74 11.16 -12.22
C GLY A 147 -12.97 10.59 -11.51
N LEU A 148 -14.19 11.02 -11.84
CA LEU A 148 -15.38 10.70 -11.02
C LEU A 148 -16.47 9.87 -11.74
N PHE A 149 -16.73 10.11 -13.04
CA PHE A 149 -17.96 9.65 -13.67
C PHE A 149 -17.81 8.70 -14.87
N THR A 150 -16.60 8.28 -15.23
CA THR A 150 -16.38 7.33 -16.33
C THR A 150 -16.15 5.90 -15.81
N ARG A 151 -16.29 4.89 -16.68
CA ARG A 151 -15.91 3.50 -16.38
C ARG A 151 -14.44 3.36 -15.97
N ASP A 152 -13.60 4.30 -16.40
CA ASP A 152 -12.18 4.40 -16.05
C ASP A 152 -11.94 5.22 -14.77
N SER A 153 -13.02 5.55 -14.03
CA SER A 153 -12.93 6.26 -12.77
C SER A 153 -12.15 5.44 -11.75
N ILE A 154 -11.21 6.11 -11.07
CA ILE A 154 -10.42 5.52 -9.98
C ILE A 154 -11.32 4.96 -8.86
N ILE A 155 -12.53 5.50 -8.70
CA ILE A 155 -13.53 5.05 -7.72
C ILE A 155 -14.11 3.70 -8.14
N VAL A 156 -14.54 3.57 -9.40
CA VAL A 156 -15.06 2.31 -9.94
C VAL A 156 -13.96 1.24 -9.88
N TRP A 157 -12.76 1.59 -10.28
CA TRP A 157 -11.61 0.70 -10.20
C TRP A 157 -11.30 0.27 -8.75
N ALA A 158 -11.35 1.19 -7.78
CA ALA A 158 -11.15 0.86 -6.38
C ALA A 158 -12.20 -0.14 -5.88
N ILE A 159 -13.48 0.06 -6.19
CA ILE A 159 -14.57 -0.83 -5.77
C ILE A 159 -14.43 -2.22 -6.41
N THR A 160 -14.20 -2.28 -7.72
CA THR A 160 -14.16 -3.54 -8.47
C THR A 160 -12.95 -4.40 -8.15
N THR A 161 -11.80 -3.78 -7.84
CA THR A 161 -10.55 -4.50 -7.56
C THR A 161 -10.29 -4.76 -6.07
N TYR A 162 -11.08 -4.15 -5.16
CA TYR A 162 -10.89 -4.23 -3.71
C TYR A 162 -10.81 -5.67 -3.19
N SER A 163 -11.83 -6.48 -3.48
CA SER A 163 -11.93 -7.85 -2.97
C SER A 163 -10.85 -8.77 -3.53
N GLU A 164 -10.48 -8.59 -4.79
CA GLU A 164 -9.43 -9.38 -5.44
C GLU A 164 -8.06 -9.08 -4.85
N LYS A 165 -7.70 -7.80 -4.73
CA LYS A 165 -6.44 -7.38 -4.10
C LYS A 165 -6.33 -7.88 -2.67
N ARG A 166 -7.40 -7.73 -1.91
CA ARG A 166 -7.44 -8.18 -0.52
C ARG A 166 -7.22 -9.68 -0.41
N ARG A 167 -7.88 -10.49 -1.26
CA ARG A 167 -7.64 -11.95 -1.31
C ARG A 167 -6.19 -12.28 -1.65
N ARG A 168 -5.60 -11.59 -2.64
CA ARG A 168 -4.20 -11.78 -3.03
C ARG A 168 -3.24 -11.49 -1.88
N TYR A 169 -3.44 -10.40 -1.14
CA TYR A 169 -2.56 -10.07 -0.01
C TYR A 169 -2.76 -10.99 1.19
N LEU A 170 -3.97 -11.48 1.43
CA LEU A 170 -4.22 -12.52 2.44
C LEU A 170 -3.52 -13.83 2.07
N ALA A 171 -3.56 -14.23 0.81
CA ALA A 171 -2.82 -15.40 0.34
C ALA A 171 -1.31 -15.22 0.50
N ALA A 172 -0.78 -14.05 0.19
CA ALA A 172 0.65 -13.76 0.34
C ALA A 172 1.15 -13.86 1.79
N GLN A 173 0.30 -13.61 2.79
CA GLN A 173 0.68 -13.73 4.21
C GLN A 173 1.01 -15.17 4.63
N VAL A 174 0.48 -16.15 3.94
CA VAL A 174 0.67 -17.59 4.25
C VAL A 174 1.48 -18.32 3.19
N ASP A 175 1.93 -17.62 2.16
CA ASP A 175 2.72 -18.17 1.08
C ASP A 175 4.17 -18.38 1.53
N PRO A 176 4.73 -19.61 1.48
CA PRO A 176 6.11 -19.87 1.83
C PRO A 176 7.14 -19.05 1.05
N ALA A 177 6.81 -18.61 -0.18
CA ALA A 177 7.68 -17.77 -0.99
C ALA A 177 7.97 -16.42 -0.31
N TYR A 178 7.09 -15.95 0.56
CA TYR A 178 7.21 -14.67 1.29
C TYR A 178 7.53 -14.84 2.78
N ALA A 179 7.91 -16.03 3.23
CA ALA A 179 8.23 -16.31 4.64
C ALA A 179 9.40 -15.47 5.18
N HIS A 180 10.22 -14.88 4.31
CA HIS A 180 11.32 -13.98 4.67
C HIS A 180 10.86 -12.54 4.97
N ILE A 181 9.60 -12.19 4.67
CA ILE A 181 9.04 -10.85 4.79
C ILE A 181 8.16 -10.74 6.05
N ASP A 182 8.39 -9.73 6.85
CA ASP A 182 7.47 -9.36 7.92
C ASP A 182 6.28 -8.56 7.34
N ILE A 183 5.07 -9.14 7.34
CA ILE A 183 3.88 -8.47 6.81
C ILE A 183 3.09 -7.83 7.96
N ILE A 184 3.13 -6.49 8.03
CA ILE A 184 2.43 -5.66 9.01
C ILE A 184 1.10 -5.22 8.40
N ARG A 185 -0.01 -5.74 8.92
CA ARG A 185 -1.35 -5.42 8.45
C ARG A 185 -2.01 -4.38 9.34
N LEU A 186 -2.33 -3.21 8.78
CA LEU A 186 -2.97 -2.09 9.47
C LEU A 186 -4.39 -1.94 8.93
N ARG A 187 -5.39 -2.16 9.78
CA ARG A 187 -6.80 -2.24 9.36
C ARG A 187 -7.53 -0.90 9.39
N THR A 188 -7.00 0.05 10.16
CA THR A 188 -7.60 1.39 10.31
C THR A 188 -6.53 2.49 10.23
N PRO A 189 -6.94 3.74 9.92
CA PRO A 189 -6.03 4.87 10.02
C PRO A 189 -5.47 5.07 11.44
N HIS A 190 -6.22 4.70 12.46
CA HIS A 190 -5.78 4.76 13.86
C HIS A 190 -4.62 3.77 14.10
N ASP A 191 -4.75 2.51 13.65
CA ASP A 191 -3.67 1.51 13.78
C ASP A 191 -2.37 2.03 13.14
N THR A 192 -2.49 2.70 11.98
CA THR A 192 -1.33 3.29 11.30
C THR A 192 -0.69 4.39 12.14
N GLN A 193 -1.48 5.24 12.78
CA GLN A 193 -0.94 6.29 13.65
C GLN A 193 -0.27 5.71 14.88
N VAL A 194 -0.89 4.73 15.54
CA VAL A 194 -0.33 4.04 16.70
C VAL A 194 0.98 3.34 16.33
N TRP A 195 0.99 2.62 15.22
CA TRP A 195 2.20 1.94 14.75
C TRP A 195 3.34 2.92 14.45
N LEU A 196 3.05 4.03 13.76
CA LEU A 196 4.05 5.10 13.50
C LEU A 196 4.57 5.72 14.79
N SER A 197 3.71 6.02 15.76
CA SER A 197 4.14 6.62 17.02
C SER A 197 5.08 5.70 17.81
N HIS A 198 4.90 4.39 17.71
CA HIS A 198 5.83 3.43 18.30
C HIS A 198 7.21 3.44 17.60
N LEU A 199 7.24 3.65 16.28
CA LEU A 199 8.49 3.73 15.52
C LEU A 199 9.28 5.01 15.81
N THR A 200 8.57 6.13 15.98
CA THR A 200 9.20 7.44 16.22
C THR A 200 9.53 7.70 17.69
N GLY A 201 9.14 6.78 18.59
CA GLY A 201 9.27 7.00 20.04
C GLY A 201 8.32 8.06 20.60
N GLU A 202 7.44 8.62 19.78
CA GLU A 202 6.42 9.57 20.20
C GLU A 202 5.24 8.85 20.85
N ARG A 203 5.32 8.61 22.15
CA ARG A 203 4.10 8.30 22.92
C ARG A 203 3.25 9.58 22.95
N LYS A 204 2.15 9.61 22.22
CA LYS A 204 1.11 10.60 22.52
C LYS A 204 0.57 10.28 23.92
N LEU A 205 0.89 11.19 24.87
CA LEU A 205 0.23 11.29 26.16
C LEU A 205 -1.26 11.57 25.98
#